data_4bfbb13239234e0a6aba19b000d0a0a2
#
_entry.id   4bfbb13239234e0a6aba19b000d0a0a2
#
_cell.length_a   1.000
_cell.length_b   1.000
_cell.length_c   1.000
_cell.angle_alpha   90.00
_cell.angle_beta   90.00
_cell.angle_gamma   90.00
#
_symmetry.space_group_name_H-M   'P 1'
#
loop_
_entity.id
_entity.type
_entity.pdbx_description
1 polymer ?
#
loop_
_entity_poly.entity_id
_entity_poly.type
_entity_poly.pdbx_seq_one_letter_code
_entity_poly.pdbx_strand_id
1 'polypeptide(L)'
;TTALQLREADEHWIRKHMGVVGLRLVAELRGHSCLDLESCPAPKQGITCSRAFGRAIRTLTEMEEAVSSYVSRAAEKLRGEGLAATVLTVFVMTNEFKDAPQYRNSVTCSLPVGTDATSELIRSALRGLRSIYRDGYQYKKAGVMCTALVPASQVQPDLFDRQDRPRSKRLMAALDAINDRWGAGTLAYASSGLTKAWQTQCHHRSPAYTTNWNELPVARA
;
A
#
# COMPACT_ATOMS: atom_id res chain seq x y z
N THR A 1 -2.64 18.59 -28.73
CA THR A 1 -2.83 19.55 -27.61
C THR A 1 -1.57 19.51 -26.74
N THR A 2 -0.93 20.63 -26.53
CA THR A 2 0.33 20.76 -25.79
C THR A 2 0.10 21.47 -24.45
N ALA A 3 1.03 21.32 -23.49
CA ALA A 3 0.99 22.05 -22.21
C ALA A 3 1.02 23.57 -22.41
N LEU A 4 1.72 24.06 -23.44
CA LEU A 4 1.75 25.48 -23.82
C LEU A 4 0.36 26.00 -24.18
N GLN A 5 -0.36 25.29 -25.04
CA GLN A 5 -1.73 25.64 -25.42
C GLN A 5 -2.68 25.67 -24.23
N LEU A 6 -2.50 24.74 -23.27
CA LEU A 6 -3.30 24.74 -22.04
C LEU A 6 -2.96 25.95 -21.15
N ARG A 7 -1.67 26.30 -21.03
CA ARG A 7 -1.22 27.49 -20.29
C ARG A 7 -1.83 28.79 -20.85
N GLU A 8 -1.97 28.87 -22.16
CA GLU A 8 -2.50 30.07 -22.86
C GLU A 8 -4.02 30.06 -23.02
N ALA A 9 -4.68 28.97 -22.64
CA ALA A 9 -6.13 28.85 -22.78
C ALA A 9 -6.89 29.85 -21.86
N ASP A 10 -8.08 30.22 -22.31
CA ASP A 10 -8.98 31.15 -21.60
C ASP A 10 -9.46 30.54 -20.26
N GLU A 11 -9.44 31.30 -19.19
CA GLU A 11 -9.81 30.84 -17.84
C GLU A 11 -11.29 30.47 -17.73
N HIS A 12 -12.18 31.20 -18.45
CA HIS A 12 -13.60 30.87 -18.46
C HIS A 12 -13.82 29.47 -19.10
N TRP A 13 -13.16 29.23 -20.22
CA TRP A 13 -13.20 27.92 -20.89
C TRP A 13 -12.66 26.81 -19.97
N ILE A 14 -11.52 27.04 -19.31
CA ILE A 14 -10.92 26.08 -18.38
C ILE A 14 -11.86 25.80 -17.21
N ARG A 15 -12.43 26.84 -16.61
CA ARG A 15 -13.35 26.68 -15.48
C ARG A 15 -14.59 25.89 -15.87
N LYS A 16 -15.11 26.11 -17.07
CA LYS A 16 -16.27 25.39 -17.60
C LYS A 16 -16.01 23.91 -17.86
N HIS A 17 -14.81 23.56 -18.37
CA HIS A 17 -14.50 22.19 -18.84
C HIS A 17 -13.66 21.38 -17.85
N MET A 18 -12.86 22.01 -17.01
CA MET A 18 -11.93 21.37 -16.08
C MET A 18 -12.17 21.75 -14.60
N GLY A 19 -13.09 22.68 -14.34
CA GLY A 19 -13.41 23.13 -12.99
C GLY A 19 -12.27 23.89 -12.30
N VAL A 20 -12.34 23.98 -10.97
CA VAL A 20 -11.35 24.69 -10.14
C VAL A 20 -9.96 24.03 -10.19
N VAL A 21 -9.91 22.72 -10.32
CA VAL A 21 -8.64 21.96 -10.42
C VAL A 21 -7.91 22.36 -11.70
N GLY A 22 -8.62 22.49 -12.81
CA GLY A 22 -8.05 22.98 -14.07
C GLY A 22 -7.49 24.39 -13.98
N LEU A 23 -8.20 25.31 -13.30
CA LEU A 23 -7.70 26.66 -13.07
C LEU A 23 -6.40 26.67 -12.27
N ARG A 24 -6.30 25.89 -11.20
CA ARG A 24 -5.07 25.75 -10.40
C ARG A 24 -3.93 25.20 -11.26
N LEU A 25 -4.18 24.15 -12.03
CA LEU A 25 -3.18 23.57 -12.93
C LEU A 25 -2.63 24.61 -13.92
N VAL A 26 -3.51 25.42 -14.52
CA VAL A 26 -3.10 26.49 -15.45
C VAL A 26 -2.35 27.60 -14.74
N ALA A 27 -2.76 28.00 -13.54
CA ALA A 27 -2.03 28.97 -12.74
C ALA A 27 -0.60 28.48 -12.43
N GLU A 28 -0.43 27.20 -12.06
CA GLU A 28 0.88 26.59 -11.84
C GLU A 28 1.71 26.53 -13.11
N LEU A 29 1.13 26.20 -14.26
CA LEU A 29 1.80 26.28 -15.57
C LEU A 29 2.23 27.72 -15.94
N ARG A 30 1.57 28.73 -15.39
CA ARG A 30 1.92 30.15 -15.53
C ARG A 30 2.96 30.62 -14.50
N GLY A 31 3.39 29.73 -13.60
CA GLY A 31 4.39 30.01 -12.56
C GLY A 31 3.81 30.49 -11.22
N HIS A 32 2.49 30.44 -11.04
CA HIS A 32 1.84 30.81 -9.77
C HIS A 32 1.61 29.54 -8.92
N SER A 33 2.26 29.45 -7.77
CA SER A 33 2.00 28.34 -6.84
C SER A 33 0.58 28.47 -6.27
N CYS A 34 -0.22 27.42 -6.43
CA CYS A 34 -1.58 27.33 -5.90
C CYS A 34 -1.70 26.48 -4.63
N LEU A 35 -0.61 25.83 -4.25
CA LEU A 35 -0.52 25.00 -3.05
C LEU A 35 0.66 25.51 -2.22
N ASP A 36 0.40 25.79 -0.97
CA ASP A 36 1.44 26.16 -0.03
C ASP A 36 2.29 24.93 0.34
N LEU A 37 3.53 25.17 0.76
CA LEU A 37 4.39 24.14 1.29
C LEU A 37 3.84 23.67 2.65
N GLU A 38 3.40 22.43 2.74
CA GLU A 38 2.91 21.84 3.98
C GLU A 38 4.08 21.47 4.89
N SER A 39 4.39 22.37 5.84
CA SER A 39 5.49 22.16 6.79
C SER A 39 5.16 21.15 7.90
N CYS A 40 3.89 20.92 8.16
CA CYS A 40 3.40 19.98 9.17
C CYS A 40 2.24 19.15 8.60
N PRO A 41 2.53 17.98 7.99
CA PRO A 41 1.50 17.16 7.38
C PRO A 41 0.51 16.64 8.43
N ALA A 42 -0.78 16.60 8.05
CA ALA A 42 -1.82 16.06 8.91
C ALA A 42 -1.57 14.57 9.22
N PRO A 43 -2.00 14.08 10.39
CA PRO A 43 -1.86 12.67 10.77
C PRO A 43 -2.48 11.74 9.70
N LYS A 44 -1.79 10.65 9.40
CA LYS A 44 -2.27 9.67 8.41
C LYS A 44 -3.58 9.05 8.85
N GLN A 45 -4.59 9.08 8.00
CA GLN A 45 -5.91 8.49 8.23
C GLN A 45 -5.98 7.01 7.86
N GLY A 46 -5.04 6.53 7.05
CA GLY A 46 -4.96 5.14 6.64
C GLY A 46 -3.65 4.79 5.96
N ILE A 47 -3.31 3.51 5.97
CA ILE A 47 -2.18 2.93 5.27
C ILE A 47 -2.68 1.86 4.33
N THR A 48 -2.48 2.07 3.03
CA THR A 48 -2.87 1.11 2.00
C THR A 48 -1.66 0.48 1.35
N CYS A 49 -1.68 -0.85 1.22
CA CYS A 49 -0.73 -1.61 0.44
C CYS A 49 -1.48 -2.48 -0.58
N SER A 50 -1.36 -2.13 -1.86
CA SER A 50 -1.98 -2.87 -2.96
C SER A 50 -1.08 -2.84 -4.18
N ARG A 51 -1.14 -3.92 -5.00
CA ARG A 51 -0.46 -3.96 -6.29
C ARG A 51 -1.27 -4.75 -7.29
N ALA A 52 -1.14 -4.40 -8.56
CA ALA A 52 -1.55 -5.25 -9.66
C ALA A 52 -0.55 -6.41 -9.81
N PHE A 53 -1.06 -7.57 -10.14
CA PHE A 53 -0.24 -8.76 -10.36
C PHE A 53 0.39 -8.75 -11.75
N GLY A 54 1.61 -9.25 -11.86
CA GLY A 54 2.30 -9.41 -13.15
C GLY A 54 1.59 -10.43 -14.04
N ARG A 55 1.12 -11.54 -13.46
CA ARG A 55 0.16 -12.48 -14.06
C ARG A 55 -1.10 -12.59 -13.20
N ALA A 56 -2.22 -12.96 -13.80
CA ALA A 56 -3.45 -13.16 -13.05
C ALA A 56 -3.30 -14.30 -12.03
N ILE A 57 -3.75 -14.08 -10.82
CA ILE A 57 -3.85 -15.10 -9.77
C ILE A 57 -5.18 -15.85 -9.94
N ARG A 58 -5.12 -17.19 -9.80
CA ARG A 58 -6.27 -18.07 -9.95
C ARG A 58 -6.48 -18.99 -8.75
N THR A 59 -5.51 -19.09 -7.85
CA THR A 59 -5.57 -19.99 -6.69
C THR A 59 -5.65 -19.21 -5.38
N LEU A 60 -6.35 -19.76 -4.40
CA LEU A 60 -6.43 -19.16 -3.06
C LEU A 60 -5.04 -19.07 -2.41
N THR A 61 -4.20 -20.09 -2.57
CA THR A 61 -2.86 -20.13 -1.98
C THR A 61 -2.01 -18.94 -2.45
N GLU A 62 -1.93 -18.69 -3.77
CA GLU A 62 -1.20 -17.52 -4.29
C GLU A 62 -1.81 -16.19 -3.82
N MET A 63 -3.13 -16.13 -3.68
CA MET A 63 -3.79 -14.94 -3.17
C MET A 63 -3.48 -14.70 -1.69
N GLU A 64 -3.42 -15.76 -0.88
CA GLU A 64 -3.01 -15.70 0.52
C GLU A 64 -1.56 -15.24 0.67
N GLU A 65 -0.64 -15.72 -0.16
CA GLU A 65 0.75 -15.26 -0.21
C GLU A 65 0.85 -13.77 -0.54
N ALA A 66 0.11 -13.32 -1.56
CA ALA A 66 0.09 -11.92 -1.96
C ALA A 66 -0.46 -11.01 -0.86
N VAL A 67 -1.59 -11.37 -0.27
CA VAL A 67 -2.22 -10.61 0.81
C VAL A 67 -1.31 -10.58 2.04
N SER A 68 -0.68 -11.71 2.42
CA SER A 68 0.27 -11.77 3.53
C SER A 68 1.48 -10.85 3.30
N SER A 69 1.99 -10.78 2.06
CA SER A 69 3.05 -9.85 1.69
C SER A 69 2.63 -8.39 1.82
N TYR A 70 1.41 -8.04 1.40
CA TYR A 70 0.89 -6.68 1.50
C TYR A 70 0.60 -6.27 2.94
N VAL A 71 0.09 -7.19 3.76
CA VAL A 71 -0.10 -6.97 5.20
C VAL A 71 1.23 -6.74 5.90
N SER A 72 2.24 -7.56 5.60
CA SER A 72 3.58 -7.39 6.18
C SER A 72 4.15 -6.01 5.89
N ARG A 73 4.00 -5.54 4.66
CA ARG A 73 4.42 -4.18 4.27
C ARG A 73 3.59 -3.08 4.91
N ALA A 74 2.28 -3.29 5.09
CA ALA A 74 1.42 -2.34 5.79
C ALA A 74 1.79 -2.24 7.28
N ALA A 75 2.04 -3.39 7.93
CA ALA A 75 2.46 -3.46 9.33
C ALA A 75 3.81 -2.78 9.58
N GLU A 76 4.79 -2.99 8.70
CA GLU A 76 6.07 -2.29 8.72
C GLU A 76 5.88 -0.76 8.67
N LYS A 77 5.03 -0.28 7.77
CA LYS A 77 4.71 1.15 7.68
C LYS A 77 3.99 1.68 8.93
N LEU A 78 3.06 0.90 9.50
CA LEU A 78 2.39 1.27 10.76
C LEU A 78 3.43 1.48 11.86
N ARG A 79 4.36 0.53 12.03
CA ARG A 79 5.41 0.63 13.05
C ARG A 79 6.37 1.79 12.80
N GLY A 80 6.77 2.02 11.56
CA GLY A 80 7.61 3.15 11.18
C GLY A 80 6.99 4.52 11.48
N GLU A 81 5.64 4.59 11.51
CA GLU A 81 4.89 5.80 11.88
C GLU A 81 4.48 5.81 13.36
N GLY A 82 4.81 4.77 14.14
CA GLY A 82 4.37 4.64 15.52
C GLY A 82 2.86 4.47 15.69
N LEU A 83 2.18 3.90 14.69
CA LEU A 83 0.73 3.75 14.62
C LEU A 83 0.31 2.29 14.78
N ALA A 84 -0.89 2.08 15.29
CA ALA A 84 -1.59 0.79 15.29
C ALA A 84 -2.94 0.94 14.56
N ALA A 85 -3.39 -0.12 13.89
CA ALA A 85 -4.67 -0.15 13.22
C ALA A 85 -5.71 -0.88 14.06
N THR A 86 -6.95 -0.38 14.07
CA THR A 86 -8.11 -1.05 14.69
C THR A 86 -9.04 -1.65 13.65
N VAL A 87 -8.89 -1.25 12.37
CA VAL A 87 -9.69 -1.75 11.26
C VAL A 87 -8.78 -2.14 10.10
N LEU A 88 -9.02 -3.31 9.53
CA LEU A 88 -8.31 -3.85 8.37
C LEU A 88 -9.30 -4.23 7.28
N THR A 89 -9.18 -3.63 6.11
CA THR A 89 -9.96 -3.98 4.92
C THR A 89 -9.09 -4.76 3.95
N VAL A 90 -9.59 -5.88 3.45
CA VAL A 90 -8.98 -6.67 2.36
C VAL A 90 -9.86 -6.57 1.14
N PHE A 91 -9.27 -6.38 -0.03
CA PHE A 91 -10.01 -6.32 -1.29
C PHE A 91 -9.31 -7.10 -2.39
N VAL A 92 -10.10 -7.60 -3.31
CA VAL A 92 -9.68 -8.33 -4.51
C VAL A 92 -10.46 -7.83 -5.71
N MET A 93 -9.84 -7.82 -6.91
CA MET A 93 -10.51 -7.43 -8.14
C MET A 93 -9.89 -8.10 -9.39
N THR A 94 -10.73 -8.36 -10.36
CA THR A 94 -10.35 -8.80 -11.70
C THR A 94 -9.88 -7.63 -12.58
N ASN A 95 -9.54 -7.88 -13.83
CA ASN A 95 -9.19 -6.84 -14.78
C ASN A 95 -10.43 -6.38 -15.55
N GLU A 96 -10.96 -5.20 -15.22
CA GLU A 96 -12.16 -4.63 -15.85
C GLU A 96 -12.04 -4.37 -17.36
N PHE A 97 -10.81 -4.31 -17.89
CA PHE A 97 -10.55 -4.10 -19.32
C PHE A 97 -10.48 -5.40 -20.12
N LYS A 98 -10.65 -6.56 -19.49
CA LYS A 98 -10.68 -7.86 -20.18
C LYS A 98 -12.10 -8.34 -20.35
N ASP A 99 -12.36 -8.91 -21.52
CA ASP A 99 -13.61 -9.65 -21.79
C ASP A 99 -13.53 -11.03 -21.11
N ALA A 100 -13.81 -11.04 -19.81
CA ALA A 100 -13.79 -12.20 -18.94
C ALA A 100 -14.75 -11.95 -17.76
N PRO A 101 -15.22 -12.98 -17.06
CA PRO A 101 -16.07 -12.81 -15.89
C PRO A 101 -15.45 -11.86 -14.88
N GLN A 102 -16.20 -10.82 -14.51
CA GLN A 102 -15.75 -9.77 -13.62
C GLN A 102 -16.17 -10.05 -12.18
N TYR A 103 -15.22 -9.81 -11.26
CA TYR A 103 -15.47 -9.91 -9.83
C TYR A 103 -14.67 -8.87 -9.07
N ARG A 104 -15.33 -8.16 -8.19
CA ARG A 104 -14.74 -7.23 -7.24
C ARG A 104 -15.42 -7.39 -5.90
N ASN A 105 -14.65 -7.55 -4.85
CA ASN A 105 -15.18 -7.63 -3.50
C ASN A 105 -14.19 -7.10 -2.47
N SER A 106 -14.70 -6.72 -1.31
CA SER A 106 -13.90 -6.30 -0.16
C SER A 106 -14.58 -6.71 1.14
N VAL A 107 -13.78 -6.91 2.15
CA VAL A 107 -14.24 -7.21 3.50
C VAL A 107 -13.47 -6.36 4.51
N THR A 108 -14.19 -5.81 5.45
CA THR A 108 -13.62 -5.02 6.54
C THR A 108 -13.70 -5.85 7.83
N CYS A 109 -12.56 -6.00 8.48
CA CYS A 109 -12.37 -6.74 9.72
C CYS A 109 -12.05 -5.76 10.85
N SER A 110 -12.86 -5.72 11.90
CA SER A 110 -12.51 -5.02 13.13
C SER A 110 -11.54 -5.86 13.95
N LEU A 111 -10.52 -5.22 14.49
CA LEU A 111 -9.55 -5.84 15.38
C LEU A 111 -9.97 -5.56 16.83
N PRO A 112 -10.04 -6.56 17.70
CA PRO A 112 -10.48 -6.37 19.09
C PRO A 112 -9.61 -5.36 19.83
N VAL A 113 -8.30 -5.37 19.56
CA VAL A 113 -7.32 -4.43 20.09
C VAL A 113 -6.54 -3.85 18.93
N GLY A 114 -6.28 -2.54 18.94
CA GLY A 114 -5.42 -1.91 17.94
C GLY A 114 -4.05 -2.58 17.91
N THR A 115 -3.55 -2.92 16.71
CA THR A 115 -2.30 -3.67 16.59
C THR A 115 -1.48 -3.22 15.38
N ASP A 116 -0.16 -3.31 15.52
CA ASP A 116 0.85 -3.20 14.49
C ASP A 116 1.60 -4.52 14.28
N ALA A 117 1.19 -5.57 15.01
CA ALA A 117 1.78 -6.90 14.96
C ALA A 117 1.42 -7.59 13.64
N THR A 118 2.43 -7.87 12.82
CA THR A 118 2.27 -8.45 11.48
C THR A 118 1.50 -9.78 11.52
N SER A 119 1.76 -10.64 12.51
CA SER A 119 1.09 -11.94 12.63
C SER A 119 -0.41 -11.85 12.90
N GLU A 120 -0.83 -10.87 13.70
CA GLU A 120 -2.25 -10.62 14.01
C GLU A 120 -2.98 -10.08 12.78
N LEU A 121 -2.37 -9.09 12.12
CA LEU A 121 -2.90 -8.51 10.91
C LEU A 121 -3.02 -9.54 9.78
N ILE A 122 -2.01 -10.41 9.56
CA ILE A 122 -2.07 -11.50 8.60
C ILE A 122 -3.22 -12.45 8.92
N ARG A 123 -3.34 -12.89 10.17
CA ARG A 123 -4.42 -13.81 10.59
C ARG A 123 -5.80 -13.23 10.31
N SER A 124 -6.00 -11.96 10.62
CA SER A 124 -7.25 -11.25 10.35
C SER A 124 -7.51 -11.11 8.85
N ALA A 125 -6.49 -10.70 8.09
CA ALA A 125 -6.57 -10.51 6.64
C ALA A 125 -6.90 -11.82 5.92
N LEU A 126 -6.24 -12.94 6.26
CA LEU A 126 -6.50 -14.23 5.62
C LEU A 126 -7.88 -14.77 5.95
N ARG A 127 -8.38 -14.56 7.17
CA ARG A 127 -9.77 -14.89 7.51
C ARG A 127 -10.74 -14.10 6.64
N GLY A 128 -10.54 -12.80 6.51
CA GLY A 128 -11.36 -11.95 5.65
C GLY A 128 -11.23 -12.33 4.17
N LEU A 129 -10.01 -12.58 3.68
CA LEU A 129 -9.79 -13.00 2.30
C LEU A 129 -10.60 -14.25 1.92
N ARG A 130 -10.57 -15.28 2.78
CA ARG A 130 -11.31 -16.53 2.55
C ARG A 130 -12.81 -16.34 2.41
N SER A 131 -13.39 -15.32 3.05
CA SER A 131 -14.82 -15.03 2.92
C SER A 131 -15.21 -14.37 1.60
N ILE A 132 -14.27 -13.68 0.93
CA ILE A 132 -14.52 -12.97 -0.32
C ILE A 132 -13.88 -13.62 -1.54
N TYR A 133 -12.98 -14.58 -1.36
CA TYR A 133 -12.37 -15.30 -2.48
C TYR A 133 -13.39 -16.21 -3.16
N ARG A 134 -13.37 -16.25 -4.47
CA ARG A 134 -14.17 -17.17 -5.31
C ARG A 134 -13.30 -17.81 -6.38
N ASP A 135 -13.42 -19.11 -6.52
CA ASP A 135 -12.75 -19.85 -7.59
C ASP A 135 -13.31 -19.47 -8.98
N GLY A 136 -12.54 -19.71 -10.02
CA GLY A 136 -12.95 -19.49 -11.40
C GLY A 136 -12.68 -18.09 -11.93
N TYR A 137 -12.29 -17.13 -11.10
CA TYR A 137 -11.93 -15.78 -11.52
C TYR A 137 -10.42 -15.60 -11.74
N GLN A 138 -10.08 -14.66 -12.62
CA GLN A 138 -8.70 -14.26 -12.89
C GLN A 138 -8.43 -12.92 -12.19
N TYR A 139 -7.89 -12.98 -10.97
CA TYR A 139 -7.64 -11.79 -10.19
C TYR A 139 -6.44 -11.01 -10.74
N LYS A 140 -6.61 -9.72 -10.91
CA LYS A 140 -5.56 -8.80 -11.41
C LYS A 140 -4.94 -7.96 -10.32
N LYS A 141 -5.68 -7.67 -9.25
CA LYS A 141 -5.22 -6.81 -8.15
C LYS A 141 -5.80 -7.29 -6.83
N ALA A 142 -5.01 -7.19 -5.79
CA ALA A 142 -5.45 -7.28 -4.41
C ALA A 142 -4.74 -6.23 -3.55
N GLY A 143 -5.27 -5.99 -2.38
CA GLY A 143 -4.64 -5.09 -1.43
C GLY A 143 -5.28 -5.12 -0.07
N VAL A 144 -4.62 -4.44 0.85
CA VAL A 144 -5.07 -4.24 2.22
C VAL A 144 -5.03 -2.77 2.56
N MET A 145 -5.96 -2.35 3.41
CA MET A 145 -6.03 -0.99 3.91
C MET A 145 -6.24 -1.04 5.42
N CYS A 146 -5.29 -0.47 6.16
CA CYS A 146 -5.38 -0.26 7.59
C CYS A 146 -5.98 1.12 7.84
N THR A 147 -7.06 1.20 8.60
CA THR A 147 -7.77 2.46 8.93
C THR A 147 -8.07 2.53 10.42
N ALA A 148 -8.72 3.63 10.83
CA ALA A 148 -8.95 3.93 12.24
C ALA A 148 -7.64 3.79 13.04
N LEU A 149 -6.62 4.53 12.56
CA LEU A 149 -5.26 4.49 13.10
C LEU A 149 -5.22 5.25 14.43
N VAL A 150 -4.53 4.65 15.40
CA VAL A 150 -4.27 5.25 16.72
C VAL A 150 -2.77 5.20 17.00
N PRO A 151 -2.22 6.14 17.80
CA PRO A 151 -0.84 6.02 18.25
C PRO A 151 -0.62 4.69 18.98
N ALA A 152 0.44 3.97 18.64
CA ALA A 152 0.75 2.66 19.24
C ALA A 152 0.99 2.74 20.76
N SER A 153 1.35 3.94 21.26
CA SER A 153 1.49 4.22 22.70
C SER A 153 0.16 4.39 23.42
N GLN A 154 -0.94 4.63 22.70
CA GLN A 154 -2.29 4.86 23.25
C GLN A 154 -3.22 3.66 23.08
N VAL A 155 -2.70 2.55 22.55
CA VAL A 155 -3.49 1.32 22.44
C VAL A 155 -3.81 0.79 23.81
N GLN A 156 -5.10 0.74 24.13
CA GLN A 156 -5.58 0.12 25.37
C GLN A 156 -5.78 -1.37 25.13
N PRO A 157 -5.13 -2.27 25.90
CA PRO A 157 -5.39 -3.70 25.83
C PRO A 157 -6.80 -4.01 26.34
N ASP A 158 -7.40 -5.05 25.78
CA ASP A 158 -8.64 -5.63 26.27
C ASP A 158 -8.35 -6.53 27.49
N LEU A 159 -9.29 -6.58 28.43
CA LEU A 159 -9.21 -7.45 29.61
C LEU A 159 -9.04 -8.94 29.23
N PHE A 160 -9.57 -9.34 28.09
CA PHE A 160 -9.47 -10.71 27.53
C PHE A 160 -8.36 -10.89 26.51
N ASP A 161 -7.49 -9.89 26.34
CA ASP A 161 -6.35 -10.00 25.42
C ASP A 161 -5.35 -11.03 25.94
N ARG A 162 -5.21 -12.12 25.20
CA ARG A 162 -4.27 -13.22 25.52
C ARG A 162 -2.89 -13.04 24.89
N GLN A 163 -2.66 -11.92 24.19
CA GLN A 163 -1.40 -11.66 23.51
C GLN A 163 -0.37 -11.08 24.50
N ASP A 164 0.83 -11.64 24.47
CA ASP A 164 2.00 -11.02 25.11
C ASP A 164 2.47 -9.83 24.26
N ARG A 165 1.87 -8.67 24.48
CA ARG A 165 2.15 -7.44 23.74
C ARG A 165 3.62 -7.00 23.83
N PRO A 166 4.26 -7.02 25.02
CA PRO A 166 5.68 -6.69 25.15
C PRO A 166 6.58 -7.61 24.32
N ARG A 167 6.31 -8.91 24.32
CA ARG A 167 7.06 -9.89 23.54
C ARG A 167 6.85 -9.68 22.05
N SER A 168 5.60 -9.46 21.62
CA SER A 168 5.27 -9.16 20.22
C SER A 168 6.00 -7.92 19.72
N LYS A 169 6.00 -6.84 20.50
CA LYS A 169 6.70 -5.60 20.16
C LYS A 169 8.21 -5.81 20.00
N ARG A 170 8.85 -6.55 20.91
CA ARG A 170 10.27 -6.88 20.79
C ARG A 170 10.57 -7.71 19.55
N LEU A 171 9.73 -8.70 19.23
CA LEU A 171 9.87 -9.53 18.03
C LEU A 171 9.75 -8.69 16.76
N MET A 172 8.76 -7.78 16.67
CA MET A 172 8.59 -6.92 15.51
C MET A 172 9.76 -5.95 15.35
N ALA A 173 10.26 -5.37 16.44
CA ALA A 173 11.44 -4.51 16.40
C ALA A 173 12.70 -5.26 15.91
N ALA A 174 12.90 -6.49 16.34
CA ALA A 174 14.02 -7.32 15.87
C ALA A 174 13.88 -7.68 14.38
N LEU A 175 12.66 -8.01 13.92
CA LEU A 175 12.37 -8.30 12.52
C LEU A 175 12.65 -7.08 11.64
N ASP A 176 12.17 -5.91 12.05
CA ASP A 176 12.38 -4.66 11.31
C ASP A 176 13.87 -4.31 11.27
N ALA A 177 14.59 -4.39 12.39
CA ALA A 177 16.02 -4.10 12.44
C ALA A 177 16.86 -5.02 11.53
N ILE A 178 16.48 -6.29 11.40
CA ILE A 178 17.12 -7.22 10.47
C ILE A 178 16.85 -6.80 9.02
N ASN A 179 15.59 -6.51 8.70
CA ASN A 179 15.21 -6.12 7.34
C ASN A 179 15.79 -4.75 6.94
N ASP A 180 15.94 -3.82 7.87
CA ASP A 180 16.59 -2.53 7.63
C ASP A 180 18.09 -2.68 7.37
N ARG A 181 18.75 -3.59 8.11
CA ARG A 181 20.20 -3.78 7.99
C ARG A 181 20.60 -4.58 6.76
N TRP A 182 19.88 -5.65 6.42
CA TRP A 182 20.27 -6.57 5.35
C TRP A 182 19.35 -6.53 4.12
N GLY A 183 18.36 -5.66 4.12
CA GLY A 183 17.43 -5.44 3.02
C GLY A 183 16.04 -6.00 3.29
N ALA A 184 15.05 -5.33 2.72
CA ALA A 184 13.64 -5.67 2.89
C ALA A 184 13.34 -7.11 2.43
N GLY A 185 12.75 -7.92 3.30
CA GLY A 185 12.38 -9.30 3.02
C GLY A 185 13.45 -10.34 3.37
N THR A 186 14.58 -9.94 3.99
CA THR A 186 15.57 -10.88 4.56
C THR A 186 14.91 -11.84 5.54
N LEU A 187 14.09 -11.30 6.45
CA LEU A 187 13.14 -12.08 7.24
C LEU A 187 11.73 -11.81 6.78
N ALA A 188 10.99 -12.85 6.47
CA ALA A 188 9.60 -12.78 6.06
C ALA A 188 8.76 -13.87 6.73
N TYR A 189 7.46 -13.63 6.82
CA TYR A 189 6.52 -14.65 7.25
C TYR A 189 6.37 -15.72 6.15
N ALA A 190 6.40 -16.99 6.52
CA ALA A 190 6.25 -18.11 5.59
C ALA A 190 4.95 -18.02 4.75
N SER A 191 3.90 -17.46 5.32
CA SER A 191 2.63 -17.19 4.62
C SER A 191 2.75 -16.21 3.45
N SER A 192 3.85 -15.48 3.32
CA SER A 192 4.12 -14.57 2.19
C SER A 192 4.71 -15.28 0.96
N GLY A 193 4.95 -16.59 1.05
CA GLY A 193 5.59 -17.40 0.02
C GLY A 193 7.06 -17.07 -0.22
N LEU A 194 7.81 -18.08 -0.71
CA LEU A 194 9.22 -17.92 -1.07
C LEU A 194 9.36 -17.45 -2.52
N THR A 195 8.60 -18.06 -3.42
CA THR A 195 8.63 -17.77 -4.86
C THR A 195 7.37 -17.00 -5.27
N LYS A 196 7.49 -15.71 -5.45
CA LYS A 196 6.35 -14.82 -5.73
C LYS A 196 6.10 -14.68 -7.25
N ALA A 197 5.72 -15.76 -7.92
CA ALA A 197 5.49 -15.78 -9.36
C ALA A 197 4.40 -14.80 -9.86
N TRP A 198 3.54 -14.36 -8.96
CA TRP A 198 2.49 -13.37 -9.22
C TRP A 198 3.00 -11.92 -9.18
N GLN A 199 4.22 -11.70 -8.69
CA GLN A 199 4.76 -10.34 -8.52
C GLN A 199 4.93 -9.64 -9.86
N THR A 200 4.72 -8.32 -9.88
CA THR A 200 4.96 -7.49 -11.07
C THR A 200 6.44 -7.54 -11.42
N GLN A 201 6.72 -7.91 -12.67
CA GLN A 201 8.07 -7.90 -13.21
C GLN A 201 8.40 -6.51 -13.74
N CYS A 202 9.56 -6.00 -13.36
CA CYS A 202 10.05 -4.68 -13.77
C CYS A 202 11.39 -4.84 -14.49
N HIS A 203 11.37 -5.41 -15.72
CA HIS A 203 12.59 -5.70 -16.47
C HIS A 203 13.24 -4.44 -17.09
N HIS A 204 12.47 -3.37 -17.28
CA HIS A 204 12.91 -2.12 -17.88
C HIS A 204 12.84 -0.98 -16.86
N ARG A 205 13.57 -1.11 -15.76
CA ARG A 205 13.69 -0.02 -14.78
C ARG A 205 14.87 0.87 -15.19
N SER A 206 14.68 2.18 -15.13
CA SER A 206 15.82 3.10 -15.11
C SER A 206 16.70 2.83 -13.90
N PRO A 207 18.01 3.05 -13.97
CA PRO A 207 18.88 3.03 -12.81
C PRO A 207 18.39 3.97 -11.70
N ALA A 208 18.72 3.67 -10.46
CA ALA A 208 18.29 4.44 -9.30
C ALA A 208 19.18 5.67 -9.07
N TYR A 209 19.26 6.56 -10.03
CA TYR A 209 20.16 7.72 -10.06
C TYR A 209 20.09 8.63 -8.84
N THR A 210 18.94 8.69 -8.17
CA THR A 210 18.72 9.59 -7.02
C THR A 210 18.88 8.90 -5.66
N THR A 211 19.02 7.58 -5.64
CA THR A 211 19.03 6.79 -4.39
C THR A 211 20.17 5.79 -4.30
N ASN A 212 20.93 5.57 -5.37
CA ASN A 212 22.08 4.67 -5.39
C ASN A 212 23.27 5.34 -6.08
N TRP A 213 24.30 5.68 -5.30
CA TRP A 213 25.53 6.33 -5.79
C TRP A 213 26.25 5.53 -6.88
N ASN A 214 26.17 4.18 -6.84
CA ASN A 214 26.85 3.31 -7.80
C ASN A 214 26.16 3.29 -9.18
N GLU A 215 24.94 3.81 -9.26
CA GLU A 215 24.16 3.86 -10.48
C GLU A 215 24.13 5.26 -11.12
N LEU A 216 24.89 6.22 -10.59
CA LEU A 216 25.01 7.55 -11.19
C LEU A 216 25.61 7.45 -12.62
N PRO A 217 25.08 8.25 -13.57
CA PRO A 217 25.67 8.31 -14.90
C PRO A 217 27.10 8.84 -14.81
N VAL A 218 28.03 8.12 -15.44
CA VAL A 218 29.42 8.57 -15.54
C VAL A 218 29.54 9.50 -16.74
N ALA A 219 29.87 10.77 -16.49
CA ALA A 219 30.24 11.69 -17.55
C ALA A 219 31.58 11.25 -18.13
N ARG A 220 31.63 10.94 -19.41
CA ARG A 220 32.87 10.72 -20.17
C ARG A 220 33.21 12.02 -20.87
N ALA A 221 34.35 12.60 -20.55
CA ALA A 221 34.94 13.73 -21.28
C ALA A 221 35.52 13.27 -22.61
#